data_61170d14119c52a33eec6c22bf4c2447
#
_entry.id   61170d14119c52a33eec6c22bf4c2447
#
_cell.length_a   1.000
_cell.length_b   1.000
_cell.length_c   1.000
_cell.angle_alpha   90.00
_cell.angle_beta   90.00
_cell.angle_gamma   90.00
#
_symmetry.space_group_name_H-M   'P 1'
#
loop_
_entity.id
_entity.type
_entity.pdbx_description
1 polymer ?
#
loop_
_entity_poly.entity_id
_entity_poly.type
_entity_poly.pdbx_seq_one_letter_code
_entity_poly.pdbx_strand_id
1 'polypeptide(L)'
;AQFCLDRVNLLEAQKKSPDEISGGMQKRVAIARAIALNPKYLFCDEPNSGLDPKTSLVIDELIHDITVEFNMTTIINTHDMNSVMGIGENILYIYEGRKEWQGNKDEIMNSTNERLNSFIFASDLFRKVKEANK
;
A
#
# COMPACT_ATOMS: atom_id res chain seq x y z
N ALA A 1 -23.86 1.28 -1.53
CA ALA A 1 -23.06 2.15 -0.62
C ALA A 1 -22.80 1.48 0.73
N GLN A 2 -23.83 1.01 1.44
CA GLN A 2 -23.66 0.39 2.78
C GLN A 2 -22.69 -0.80 2.77
N PHE A 3 -22.83 -1.71 1.82
CA PHE A 3 -21.91 -2.84 1.63
C PHE A 3 -20.45 -2.39 1.52
N CYS A 4 -20.15 -1.37 0.71
CA CYS A 4 -18.77 -0.90 0.57
C CYS A 4 -18.24 -0.23 1.85
N LEU A 5 -19.09 0.49 2.58
CA LEU A 5 -18.72 1.08 3.88
C LEU A 5 -18.49 0.02 4.94
N ASP A 6 -19.26 -1.06 4.93
CA ASP A 6 -19.06 -2.21 5.81
C ASP A 6 -17.71 -2.88 5.55
N ARG A 7 -17.34 -3.10 4.27
CA ARG A 7 -16.06 -3.69 3.89
C ARG A 7 -14.83 -2.90 4.35
N VAL A 8 -14.97 -1.60 4.52
CA VAL A 8 -13.89 -0.73 5.02
C VAL A 8 -14.06 -0.37 6.52
N ASN A 9 -14.93 -1.06 7.25
CA ASN A 9 -15.24 -0.83 8.66
C ASN A 9 -15.65 0.63 8.96
N LEU A 10 -16.52 1.20 8.14
CA LEU A 10 -17.02 2.58 8.27
C LEU A 10 -18.53 2.71 8.22
N LEU A 11 -19.27 1.63 8.48
CA LEU A 11 -20.73 1.67 8.43
C LEU A 11 -21.33 2.72 9.39
N GLU A 12 -20.73 2.88 10.58
CA GLU A 12 -21.15 3.87 11.59
C GLU A 12 -20.91 5.33 11.13
N ALA A 13 -20.01 5.53 10.19
CA ALA A 13 -19.66 6.86 9.68
C ALA A 13 -20.49 7.30 8.47
N GLN A 14 -21.47 6.52 8.03
CA GLN A 14 -22.25 6.79 6.81
C GLN A 14 -22.99 8.13 6.78
N LYS A 15 -23.24 8.72 7.95
CA LYS A 15 -23.95 10.02 8.08
C LYS A 15 -23.02 11.18 8.41
N LYS A 16 -21.72 10.91 8.57
CA LYS A 16 -20.73 11.95 8.87
C LYS A 16 -20.29 12.66 7.60
N SER A 17 -20.01 13.96 7.73
CA SER A 17 -19.36 14.72 6.66
C SER A 17 -17.85 14.43 6.63
N PRO A 18 -17.16 14.73 5.52
CA PRO A 18 -15.70 14.50 5.41
C PRO A 18 -14.87 15.19 6.50
N ASP A 19 -15.34 16.32 7.03
CA ASP A 19 -14.66 17.10 8.06
C ASP A 19 -14.78 16.47 9.45
N GLU A 20 -15.73 15.54 9.63
CA GLU A 20 -16.00 14.86 10.91
C GLU A 20 -15.28 13.52 11.03
N ILE A 21 -14.49 13.15 10.01
CA ILE A 21 -13.77 11.87 9.98
C ILE A 21 -12.26 12.09 9.91
N SER A 22 -11.50 11.14 10.50
CA SER A 22 -10.04 11.17 10.50
C SER A 22 -9.44 10.93 9.10
N GLY A 23 -8.17 11.29 8.90
CA GLY A 23 -7.45 11.05 7.65
C GLY A 23 -7.48 9.57 7.23
N GLY A 24 -7.27 8.63 8.15
CA GLY A 24 -7.39 7.20 7.88
C GLY A 24 -8.81 6.78 7.50
N MET A 25 -9.84 7.39 8.10
CA MET A 25 -11.23 7.16 7.69
C MET A 25 -11.49 7.71 6.27
N GLN A 26 -10.96 8.87 5.93
CA GLN A 26 -11.06 9.44 4.57
C GLN A 26 -10.43 8.53 3.53
N LYS A 27 -9.25 7.95 3.82
CA LYS A 27 -8.60 6.96 2.94
C LYS A 27 -9.48 5.72 2.76
N ARG A 28 -10.07 5.20 3.83
CA ARG A 28 -11.01 4.06 3.76
C ARG A 28 -12.28 4.38 2.95
N VAL A 29 -12.83 5.59 3.08
CA VAL A 29 -13.95 6.05 2.22
C VAL A 29 -13.53 6.09 0.75
N ALA A 30 -12.32 6.53 0.43
CA ALA A 30 -11.81 6.53 -0.94
C ALA A 30 -11.74 5.10 -1.51
N ILE A 31 -11.28 4.13 -0.72
CA ILE A 31 -11.28 2.70 -1.10
C ILE A 31 -12.71 2.20 -1.31
N ALA A 32 -13.65 2.49 -0.38
CA ALA A 32 -15.05 2.10 -0.53
C ALA A 32 -15.67 2.64 -1.83
N ARG A 33 -15.34 3.87 -2.21
CA ARG A 33 -15.78 4.46 -3.49
C ARG A 33 -15.17 3.74 -4.69
N ALA A 34 -13.89 3.39 -4.62
CA ALA A 34 -13.20 2.72 -5.72
C ALA A 34 -13.78 1.33 -6.01
N ILE A 35 -14.18 0.57 -4.96
CA ILE A 35 -14.75 -0.77 -5.12
C ILE A 35 -16.25 -0.79 -5.40
N ALA A 36 -16.92 0.35 -5.37
CA ALA A 36 -18.39 0.43 -5.46
C ALA A 36 -18.99 -0.16 -6.75
N LEU A 37 -18.22 -0.16 -7.84
CA LEU A 37 -18.61 -0.72 -9.14
C LEU A 37 -18.02 -2.10 -9.43
N ASN A 38 -17.50 -2.76 -8.39
CA ASN A 38 -16.87 -4.08 -8.51
C ASN A 38 -15.81 -4.14 -9.63
N PRO A 39 -14.76 -3.31 -9.58
CA PRO A 39 -13.76 -3.23 -10.63
C PRO A 39 -12.90 -4.49 -10.67
N LYS A 40 -12.31 -4.80 -11.83
CA LYS A 40 -11.28 -5.84 -11.97
C LYS A 40 -9.89 -5.34 -11.59
N TYR A 41 -9.67 -4.04 -11.67
CA TYR A 41 -8.39 -3.38 -11.44
C TYR A 41 -8.58 -2.24 -10.45
N LEU A 42 -7.73 -2.22 -9.42
CA LEU A 42 -7.67 -1.15 -8.43
C LEU A 42 -6.31 -0.45 -8.53
N PHE A 43 -6.31 0.87 -8.64
CA PHE A 43 -5.11 1.70 -8.66
C PHE A 43 -5.08 2.57 -7.42
N CYS A 44 -4.04 2.44 -6.61
CA CYS A 44 -3.82 3.22 -5.41
C CYS A 44 -2.54 4.04 -5.57
N ASP A 45 -2.67 5.35 -5.45
CA ASP A 45 -1.54 6.29 -5.48
C ASP A 45 -1.31 6.82 -4.07
N GLU A 46 -0.16 6.46 -3.48
CA GLU A 46 0.22 6.84 -2.11
C GLU A 46 -0.91 6.66 -1.09
N PRO A 47 -1.50 5.46 -0.94
CA PRO A 47 -2.68 5.27 -0.11
C PRO A 47 -2.45 5.62 1.36
N ASN A 48 -1.21 5.52 1.85
CA ASN A 48 -0.81 5.77 3.23
C ASN A 48 -0.24 7.16 3.49
N SER A 49 -0.18 8.01 2.47
CA SER A 49 0.39 9.36 2.60
C SER A 49 -0.29 10.16 3.71
N GLY A 50 0.51 10.71 4.63
CA GLY A 50 0.04 11.56 5.72
C GLY A 50 -0.58 10.82 6.92
N LEU A 51 -0.45 9.48 6.97
CA LEU A 51 -0.92 8.67 8.09
C LEU A 51 0.24 8.28 9.03
N ASP A 52 -0.12 8.00 10.28
CA ASP A 52 0.81 7.39 11.23
C ASP A 52 1.08 5.92 10.88
N PRO A 53 2.21 5.34 11.33
CA PRO A 53 2.60 3.97 10.95
C PRO A 53 1.54 2.90 11.26
N LYS A 54 0.82 3.03 12.38
CA LYS A 54 -0.21 2.06 12.78
C LYS A 54 -1.41 2.13 11.85
N THR A 55 -1.85 3.34 11.51
CA THR A 55 -2.97 3.54 10.58
C THR A 55 -2.59 3.12 9.16
N SER A 56 -1.32 3.33 8.75
CA SER A 56 -0.81 2.86 7.46
C SER A 56 -0.92 1.35 7.30
N LEU A 57 -0.52 0.57 8.32
CA LEU A 57 -0.67 -0.89 8.32
C LEU A 57 -2.12 -1.32 8.13
N VAL A 58 -3.08 -0.66 8.80
CA VAL A 58 -4.51 -0.95 8.65
C VAL A 58 -5.00 -0.71 7.21
N ILE A 59 -4.49 0.33 6.55
CA ILE A 59 -4.82 0.60 5.15
C ILE A 59 -4.21 -0.46 4.22
N ASP A 60 -2.97 -0.87 4.45
CA ASP A 60 -2.30 -1.90 3.67
C ASP A 60 -3.04 -3.25 3.78
N GLU A 61 -3.35 -3.69 4.99
CA GLU A 61 -4.13 -4.91 5.24
C GLU A 61 -5.51 -4.83 4.56
N LEU A 62 -6.19 -3.70 4.66
CA LEU A 62 -7.48 -3.50 4.02
C LEU A 62 -7.40 -3.61 2.49
N ILE A 63 -6.38 -3.00 1.86
CA ILE A 63 -6.19 -3.09 0.41
C ILE A 63 -5.89 -4.53 0.00
N HIS A 64 -5.05 -5.23 0.76
CA HIS A 64 -4.76 -6.64 0.53
C HIS A 64 -6.02 -7.50 0.62
N ASP A 65 -6.77 -7.40 1.71
CA ASP A 65 -7.98 -8.20 1.95
C ASP A 65 -9.04 -7.99 0.88
N ILE A 66 -9.28 -6.74 0.50
CA ILE A 66 -10.20 -6.38 -0.57
C ILE A 66 -9.72 -6.94 -1.91
N THR A 67 -8.43 -6.87 -2.20
CA THR A 67 -7.83 -7.42 -3.42
C THR A 67 -8.12 -8.91 -3.55
N VAL A 68 -7.90 -9.67 -2.47
CA VAL A 68 -8.16 -11.11 -2.42
C VAL A 68 -9.66 -11.41 -2.48
N GLU A 69 -10.46 -10.76 -1.64
CA GLU A 69 -11.92 -10.99 -1.54
C GLU A 69 -12.63 -10.77 -2.86
N PHE A 70 -12.28 -9.70 -3.57
CA PHE A 70 -12.92 -9.35 -4.85
C PHE A 70 -12.19 -9.91 -6.08
N ASN A 71 -11.12 -10.69 -5.87
CA ASN A 71 -10.30 -11.25 -6.93
C ASN A 71 -9.85 -10.18 -7.94
N MET A 72 -9.35 -9.05 -7.44
CA MET A 72 -8.90 -7.92 -8.23
C MET A 72 -7.40 -8.00 -8.50
N THR A 73 -6.95 -7.31 -9.53
CA THR A 73 -5.55 -6.94 -9.69
C THR A 73 -5.35 -5.53 -9.15
N THR A 74 -4.53 -5.39 -8.11
CA THR A 74 -4.25 -4.09 -7.47
C THR A 74 -2.86 -3.61 -7.80
N ILE A 75 -2.76 -2.35 -8.24
CA ILE A 75 -1.49 -1.67 -8.47
C ILE A 75 -1.38 -0.53 -7.47
N ILE A 76 -0.32 -0.58 -6.65
CA ILE A 76 -0.05 0.43 -5.63
C ILE A 76 1.22 1.17 -6.03
N ASN A 77 1.12 2.49 -6.22
CA ASN A 77 2.27 3.37 -6.31
C ASN A 77 2.57 3.91 -4.91
N THR A 78 3.77 3.66 -4.41
CA THR A 78 4.21 4.11 -3.09
C THR A 78 5.73 4.20 -3.00
N HIS A 79 6.21 5.05 -2.10
CA HIS A 79 7.60 5.11 -1.67
C HIS A 79 7.81 4.53 -0.26
N ASP A 80 6.74 4.05 0.40
CA ASP A 80 6.82 3.44 1.73
C ASP A 80 7.27 1.99 1.62
N MET A 81 8.51 1.72 2.04
CA MET A 81 9.08 0.38 2.03
C MET A 81 8.39 -0.59 2.99
N ASN A 82 7.72 -0.09 4.05
CA ASN A 82 6.94 -0.96 4.93
C ASN A 82 5.74 -1.55 4.17
N SER A 83 5.02 -0.73 3.41
CA SER A 83 3.93 -1.18 2.54
C SER A 83 4.45 -2.16 1.47
N VAL A 84 5.56 -1.83 0.80
CA VAL A 84 6.18 -2.71 -0.20
C VAL A 84 6.50 -4.08 0.39
N MET A 85 7.14 -4.13 1.56
CA MET A 85 7.52 -5.38 2.24
C MET A 85 6.31 -6.08 2.88
N GLY A 86 5.29 -5.33 3.30
CA GLY A 86 4.05 -5.87 3.88
C GLY A 86 3.21 -6.62 2.85
N ILE A 87 2.75 -5.93 1.83
CA ILE A 87 1.73 -6.40 0.89
C ILE A 87 2.19 -6.54 -0.56
N GLY A 88 3.42 -6.12 -0.90
CA GLY A 88 3.94 -6.23 -2.27
C GLY A 88 4.20 -7.69 -2.66
N GLU A 89 3.68 -8.13 -3.80
CA GLU A 89 3.92 -9.46 -4.39
C GLU A 89 4.87 -9.36 -5.59
N ASN A 90 4.52 -8.51 -6.56
CA ASN A 90 5.34 -8.21 -7.73
C ASN A 90 5.74 -6.74 -7.66
N ILE A 91 7.01 -6.48 -7.37
CA ILE A 91 7.54 -5.16 -7.09
C ILE A 91 8.25 -4.64 -8.33
N LEU A 92 7.88 -3.45 -8.76
CA LEU A 92 8.48 -2.75 -9.87
C LEU A 92 9.13 -1.45 -9.38
N TYR A 93 10.44 -1.34 -9.54
CA TYR A 93 11.16 -0.10 -9.25
C TYR A 93 11.33 0.73 -10.51
N ILE A 94 10.82 1.96 -10.46
CA ILE A 94 10.89 2.92 -11.56
C ILE A 94 11.90 4.01 -11.19
N TYR A 95 12.84 4.26 -12.09
CA TYR A 95 13.83 5.32 -11.96
C TYR A 95 13.91 6.12 -13.26
N GLU A 96 13.85 7.44 -13.16
CA GLU A 96 13.87 8.37 -14.32
C GLU A 96 12.88 7.96 -15.44
N GLY A 97 11.66 7.55 -15.06
CA GLY A 97 10.60 7.16 -16.01
C GLY A 97 10.81 5.82 -16.70
N ARG A 98 11.75 4.99 -16.23
CA ARG A 98 12.05 3.67 -16.79
C ARG A 98 11.98 2.59 -15.73
N LYS A 99 11.64 1.37 -16.17
CA LYS A 99 11.76 0.20 -15.33
C LYS A 99 13.24 -0.09 -15.05
N GLU A 100 13.66 0.11 -13.82
CA GLU A 100 15.03 -0.12 -13.37
C GLU A 100 15.19 -1.54 -12.80
N TRP A 101 14.18 -2.03 -12.06
CA TRP A 101 14.21 -3.35 -11.46
C TRP A 101 12.79 -3.93 -11.33
N GLN A 102 12.68 -5.26 -11.26
CA GLN A 102 11.44 -5.98 -10.99
C GLN A 102 11.74 -7.29 -10.29
N GLY A 103 10.91 -7.65 -9.30
CA GLY A 103 11.01 -8.90 -8.55
C GLY A 103 10.00 -8.97 -7.42
N ASN A 104 10.22 -9.86 -6.48
CA ASN A 104 9.40 -10.04 -5.28
C ASN A 104 10.12 -9.57 -4.01
N LYS A 105 9.49 -9.76 -2.84
CA LYS A 105 10.03 -9.35 -1.52
C LYS A 105 11.37 -10.01 -1.17
N ASP A 106 11.56 -11.27 -1.53
CA ASP A 106 12.80 -12.00 -1.22
C ASP A 106 13.94 -11.53 -2.13
N GLU A 107 13.62 -11.28 -3.40
CA GLU A 107 14.58 -10.81 -4.40
C GLU A 107 15.03 -9.37 -4.15
N ILE A 108 14.14 -8.50 -3.67
CA ILE A 108 14.44 -7.08 -3.44
C ILE A 108 15.54 -6.92 -2.37
N MET A 109 15.48 -7.71 -1.29
CA MET A 109 16.45 -7.65 -0.20
C MET A 109 17.84 -8.18 -0.62
N ASN A 110 17.89 -9.08 -1.58
CA ASN A 110 19.11 -9.69 -2.11
C ASN A 110 19.58 -9.07 -3.42
N SER A 111 18.94 -7.99 -3.86
CA SER A 111 19.27 -7.33 -5.13
C SER A 111 20.69 -6.76 -5.13
N THR A 112 21.36 -6.90 -6.27
CA THR A 112 22.66 -6.25 -6.57
C THR A 112 22.50 -4.91 -7.29
N ASN A 113 21.26 -4.48 -7.57
CA ASN A 113 21.02 -3.19 -8.22
C ASN A 113 21.36 -2.03 -7.27
N GLU A 114 22.37 -1.26 -7.61
CA GLU A 114 22.90 -0.19 -6.76
C GLU A 114 21.87 0.92 -6.49
N ARG A 115 21.09 1.30 -7.50
CA ARG A 115 20.07 2.37 -7.38
C ARG A 115 18.93 1.95 -6.47
N LEU A 116 18.44 0.71 -6.65
CA LEU A 116 17.43 0.13 -5.79
C LEU A 116 17.93 0.04 -4.34
N ASN A 117 19.15 -0.48 -4.15
CA ASN A 117 19.76 -0.59 -2.83
C ASN A 117 19.93 0.78 -2.17
N SER A 118 20.35 1.79 -2.92
CA SER A 118 20.49 3.16 -2.42
C SER A 118 19.14 3.72 -1.94
N PHE A 119 18.05 3.41 -2.63
CA PHE A 119 16.70 3.82 -2.27
C PHE A 119 16.18 3.08 -1.01
N ILE A 120 16.26 1.74 -1.01
CA ILE A 120 15.74 0.90 0.09
C ILE A 120 16.51 1.16 1.38
N PHE A 121 17.84 1.19 1.31
CA PHE A 121 18.72 1.34 2.48
C PHE A 121 19.06 2.79 2.81
N ALA A 122 18.34 3.75 2.26
CA ALA A 122 18.35 5.14 2.73
C ALA A 122 17.84 5.24 4.18
N SER A 123 16.93 4.35 4.59
CA SER A 123 16.47 4.22 5.96
C SER A 123 17.42 3.34 6.78
N ASP A 124 17.83 3.81 7.97
CA ASP A 124 18.70 3.08 8.90
C ASP A 124 18.11 1.74 9.36
N LEU A 125 16.78 1.64 9.41
CA LEU A 125 16.09 0.43 9.81
C LEU A 125 16.36 -0.71 8.82
N PHE A 126 16.13 -0.47 7.54
CA PHE A 126 16.35 -1.48 6.49
C PHE A 126 17.83 -1.84 6.32
N ARG A 127 18.75 -0.88 6.57
CA ARG A 127 20.19 -1.15 6.60
C ARG A 127 20.55 -2.16 7.68
N LYS A 128 20.06 -1.97 8.91
CA LYS A 128 20.30 -2.89 10.04
C LYS A 128 19.72 -4.28 9.79
N VAL A 129 18.55 -4.39 9.18
CA VAL A 129 17.96 -5.69 8.82
C VAL A 129 18.84 -6.45 7.82
N LYS A 130 19.39 -5.76 6.81
CA LYS A 130 20.31 -6.39 5.84
C LYS A 130 21.60 -6.88 6.49
N GLU A 131 22.16 -6.12 7.43
CA GLU A 131 23.39 -6.49 8.16
C GLU A 131 23.17 -7.68 9.09
N ALA A 132 22.00 -7.80 9.71
CA ALA A 132 21.64 -8.90 10.59
C ALA A 132 21.37 -10.23 9.86
N ASN A 133 21.09 -10.20 8.55
CA ASN A 133 20.82 -11.37 7.71
C ASN A 133 22.06 -11.85 6.91
N LYS A 134 23.25 -11.28 7.17
CA LYS A 134 24.54 -11.74 6.64
C LYS A 134 25.25 -12.66 7.63
#